data_3bd41682c13a1ebcfdf6d6dde2c2560d
#
_entry.id   3bd41682c13a1ebcfdf6d6dde2c2560d
#
_cell.length_a   1.000
_cell.length_b   1.000
_cell.length_c   1.000
_cell.angle_alpha   90.00
_cell.angle_beta   90.00
_cell.angle_gamma   90.00
#
_symmetry.space_group_name_H-M   'P 1'
#
loop_
_entity.id
_entity.type
_entity.pdbx_description
1 polymer ?
#
loop_
_entity_poly.entity_id
_entity_poly.type
_entity_poly.pdbx_seq_one_letter_code
_entity_poly.pdbx_strand_id
1 'polypeptide(L)'
;MANDNNISQIETNGVNPVPDSERYGKPADLFPIWFSWNISIFGITCGMYVFGLGLSVAQAMAAGVIGYFLSCSLVGILAVGSVRTGLPTLVQSRLAFGYHGNKVPTFFGYVANMGWKVTMLSMASTTFADLVAKLIPVMATPQGTATTTCLLVSFAFVLFFTMIGAVYGHAFIMKIEKIIAWITGLMTLVYLFFFIPQINFATLGDAPSGSFATFLGGIVLAMTMVGLGFLNYGGDYSRYLPRHTPGRGVIFWTTVGIALPVSVLLILGVMLSAGNPELLARASREPLAALTGILPFWFFVPFSIVIVTSLMSAGMTGVYSSGLALMAMGVPMSRAATTIMNAVIIALGAFYLTFISDSFLSTFTSFLAAISVIMGSWGAIEIVDLLRQKRLSWNVNLALPPSQGGKNLRWSACLSLLVATLVGLGTITSSD
;
A
#
# COMPACT_ATOMS: atom_id res chain seq x y z
N MET A 1 2.97 -15.16 29.82
CA MET A 1 1.63 -15.58 29.40
C MET A 1 0.85 -14.29 29.19
N ALA A 2 0.67 -13.86 27.95
CA ALA A 2 -0.18 -12.71 27.63
C ALA A 2 -1.63 -13.14 27.80
N ASN A 3 -2.39 -12.31 28.51
CA ASN A 3 -3.78 -12.56 28.85
C ASN A 3 -4.61 -12.59 27.55
N ASP A 4 -5.10 -13.76 27.14
CA ASP A 4 -5.97 -13.97 25.96
C ASP A 4 -7.34 -13.25 26.03
N ASN A 5 -7.62 -12.57 27.14
CA ASN A 5 -8.90 -11.90 27.39
C ASN A 5 -9.04 -10.48 26.77
N ASN A 6 -8.01 -9.95 26.10
CA ASN A 6 -8.05 -8.59 25.54
C ASN A 6 -8.41 -8.50 24.04
N ILE A 7 -8.74 -9.62 23.39
CA ILE A 7 -9.09 -9.64 21.95
C ILE A 7 -10.45 -8.99 21.65
N SER A 8 -11.28 -8.78 22.67
CA SER A 8 -12.61 -8.18 22.54
C SER A 8 -12.69 -6.68 22.88
N GLN A 9 -11.59 -6.05 23.32
CA GLN A 9 -11.61 -4.63 23.64
C GLN A 9 -11.35 -3.81 22.36
N ILE A 10 -12.32 -2.96 22.04
CA ILE A 10 -12.17 -1.95 20.97
C ILE A 10 -11.03 -1.03 21.38
N GLU A 11 -10.04 -0.82 20.46
CA GLU A 11 -8.95 0.11 20.68
C GLU A 11 -9.48 1.50 21.04
N THR A 12 -9.11 2.00 22.21
CA THR A 12 -9.54 3.29 22.74
C THR A 12 -8.49 4.39 22.54
N ASN A 13 -7.23 4.04 22.23
CA ASN A 13 -6.12 4.98 22.13
C ASN A 13 -6.28 5.94 20.94
N GLY A 14 -6.83 5.49 19.82
CA GLY A 14 -7.04 6.31 18.62
C GLY A 14 -5.78 7.10 18.23
N VAL A 15 -5.86 8.43 18.29
CA VAL A 15 -4.74 9.34 17.99
C VAL A 15 -3.85 9.66 19.20
N ASN A 16 -4.18 9.17 20.39
CA ASN A 16 -3.41 9.41 21.62
C ASN A 16 -2.18 8.51 21.71
N PRO A 17 -1.15 8.90 22.48
CA PRO A 17 -0.01 8.04 22.74
C PRO A 17 -0.43 6.75 23.45
N VAL A 18 0.10 5.61 23.00
CA VAL A 18 -0.08 4.33 23.69
C VAL A 18 0.63 4.38 25.04
N PRO A 19 -0.07 4.12 26.17
CA PRO A 19 0.54 4.06 27.50
C PRO A 19 1.61 2.96 27.59
N ASP A 20 2.64 3.15 28.42
CA ASP A 20 3.72 2.15 28.54
C ASP A 20 3.22 0.80 29.08
N SER A 21 2.13 0.81 29.87
CA SER A 21 1.47 -0.41 30.37
C SER A 21 0.81 -1.27 29.28
N GLU A 22 0.49 -0.68 28.13
CA GLU A 22 -0.14 -1.36 26.98
C GLU A 22 0.88 -1.74 25.90
N ARG A 23 2.17 -1.42 26.10
CA ARG A 23 3.23 -1.70 25.13
C ARG A 23 3.85 -3.06 25.37
N TYR A 24 3.94 -3.84 24.31
CA TYR A 24 4.42 -5.23 24.35
C TYR A 24 5.10 -5.63 23.04
N GLY A 25 5.70 -6.81 23.04
CA GLY A 25 6.26 -7.40 21.83
C GLY A 25 7.75 -7.06 21.62
N LYS A 26 8.26 -7.53 20.50
CA LYS A 26 9.66 -7.41 20.05
C LYS A 26 9.70 -6.96 18.59
N PRO A 27 10.84 -6.42 18.09
CA PRO A 27 10.95 -5.93 16.71
C PRO A 27 10.55 -6.95 15.64
N ALA A 28 10.86 -8.23 15.87
CA ALA A 28 10.54 -9.30 14.94
C ALA A 28 9.03 -9.52 14.72
N ASP A 29 8.19 -9.07 15.64
CA ASP A 29 6.74 -9.17 15.52
C ASP A 29 6.17 -8.24 14.41
N LEU A 30 6.97 -7.28 13.94
CA LEU A 30 6.63 -6.44 12.80
C LEU A 30 6.72 -7.20 11.46
N PHE A 31 7.59 -8.21 11.37
CA PHE A 31 7.78 -8.96 10.13
C PHE A 31 6.51 -9.62 9.61
N PRO A 32 5.79 -10.47 10.38
CA PRO A 32 4.59 -11.13 9.87
C PRO A 32 3.48 -10.16 9.47
N ILE A 33 3.36 -9.00 10.15
CA ILE A 33 2.36 -7.97 9.82
C ILE A 33 2.65 -7.41 8.43
N TRP A 34 3.87 -6.96 8.20
CA TRP A 34 4.27 -6.39 6.93
C TRP A 34 4.35 -7.40 5.80
N PHE A 35 4.83 -8.63 6.09
CA PHE A 35 4.92 -9.71 5.13
C PHE A 35 3.54 -10.10 4.59
N SER A 36 2.56 -10.27 5.47
CA SER A 36 1.21 -10.67 5.08
C SER A 36 0.52 -9.66 4.15
N TRP A 37 0.80 -8.37 4.31
CA TRP A 37 0.24 -7.33 3.46
C TRP A 37 0.88 -7.24 2.08
N ASN A 38 2.09 -7.77 1.96
CA ASN A 38 2.90 -7.62 0.76
C ASN A 38 3.05 -8.92 -0.06
N ILE A 39 2.53 -10.05 0.43
CA ILE A 39 2.49 -11.30 -0.31
C ILE A 39 1.25 -11.36 -1.20
N SER A 40 1.30 -10.66 -2.32
CA SER A 40 0.19 -10.56 -3.29
C SER A 40 0.73 -10.68 -4.70
N ILE A 41 0.03 -11.43 -5.56
CA ILE A 41 0.42 -11.57 -6.99
C ILE A 41 0.49 -10.23 -7.73
N PHE A 42 -0.11 -9.16 -7.20
CA PHE A 42 0.08 -7.82 -7.73
C PHE A 42 1.55 -7.38 -7.73
N GLY A 43 2.39 -7.90 -6.82
CA GLY A 43 3.84 -7.71 -6.85
C GLY A 43 4.50 -8.22 -8.14
N ILE A 44 3.95 -9.27 -8.76
CA ILE A 44 4.40 -9.77 -10.07
C ILE A 44 4.13 -8.72 -11.15
N THR A 45 2.94 -8.15 -11.16
CA THR A 45 2.57 -7.08 -12.10
C THR A 45 3.48 -5.85 -11.96
N CYS A 46 3.88 -5.50 -10.74
CA CYS A 46 4.86 -4.43 -10.51
C CYS A 46 6.21 -4.72 -11.21
N GLY A 47 6.66 -5.98 -11.18
CA GLY A 47 7.86 -6.40 -11.93
C GLY A 47 7.72 -6.24 -13.43
N MET A 48 6.54 -6.60 -13.96
CA MET A 48 6.21 -6.41 -15.38
C MET A 48 6.28 -4.92 -15.77
N TYR A 49 5.79 -4.02 -14.92
CA TYR A 49 5.81 -2.57 -15.19
C TYR A 49 7.21 -1.99 -15.16
N VAL A 50 8.06 -2.42 -14.22
CA VAL A 50 9.47 -2.00 -14.18
C VAL A 50 10.23 -2.48 -15.42
N PHE A 51 10.00 -3.71 -15.87
CA PHE A 51 10.56 -4.23 -17.10
C PHE A 51 10.05 -3.48 -18.34
N GLY A 52 8.76 -3.11 -18.35
CA GLY A 52 8.11 -2.36 -19.42
C GLY A 52 8.69 -0.97 -19.69
N LEU A 53 9.56 -0.44 -18.81
CA LEU A 53 10.31 0.77 -19.04
C LEU A 53 11.41 0.61 -20.12
N GLY A 54 11.65 -0.58 -20.65
CA GLY A 54 12.71 -0.85 -21.63
C GLY A 54 14.06 -1.12 -20.98
N LEU A 55 14.07 -1.72 -19.81
CA LEU A 55 15.27 -2.18 -19.11
C LEU A 55 15.61 -3.62 -19.50
N SER A 56 16.88 -4.00 -19.46
CA SER A 56 17.26 -5.41 -19.50
C SER A 56 16.74 -6.12 -18.24
N VAL A 57 16.63 -7.46 -18.31
CA VAL A 57 16.14 -8.25 -17.18
C VAL A 57 16.96 -7.99 -15.91
N ALA A 58 18.28 -7.97 -16.01
CA ALA A 58 19.17 -7.69 -14.87
C ALA A 58 18.97 -6.28 -14.32
N GLN A 59 18.84 -5.27 -15.20
CA GLN A 59 18.58 -3.89 -14.78
C GLN A 59 17.21 -3.76 -14.10
N ALA A 60 16.15 -4.35 -14.66
CA ALA A 60 14.80 -4.28 -14.09
C ALA A 60 14.73 -4.95 -12.71
N MET A 61 15.35 -6.13 -12.53
CA MET A 61 15.46 -6.80 -11.24
C MET A 61 16.22 -5.95 -10.22
N ALA A 62 17.40 -5.43 -10.62
CA ALA A 62 18.22 -4.60 -9.74
C ALA A 62 17.50 -3.30 -9.35
N ALA A 63 16.92 -2.58 -10.32
CA ALA A 63 16.18 -1.36 -10.08
C ALA A 63 15.00 -1.58 -9.11
N GLY A 64 14.23 -2.65 -9.35
CA GLY A 64 13.09 -3.01 -8.51
C GLY A 64 13.49 -3.33 -7.08
N VAL A 65 14.46 -4.21 -6.88
CA VAL A 65 14.94 -4.61 -5.55
C VAL A 65 15.55 -3.44 -4.81
N ILE A 66 16.43 -2.66 -5.45
CA ILE A 66 17.03 -1.45 -4.86
C ILE A 66 15.93 -0.47 -4.45
N GLY A 67 14.97 -0.18 -5.34
CA GLY A 67 13.87 0.73 -5.07
C GLY A 67 13.02 0.30 -3.88
N TYR A 68 12.68 -0.98 -3.79
CA TYR A 68 11.93 -1.52 -2.66
C TYR A 68 12.70 -1.42 -1.34
N PHE A 69 13.95 -1.89 -1.29
CA PHE A 69 14.71 -1.82 -0.05
C PHE A 69 14.98 -0.39 0.40
N LEU A 70 15.25 0.54 -0.53
CA LEU A 70 15.42 1.96 -0.20
C LEU A 70 14.12 2.54 0.39
N SER A 71 13.00 2.43 -0.31
CA SER A 71 11.74 3.04 0.16
C SER A 71 11.18 2.38 1.42
N CYS A 72 11.28 1.06 1.54
CA CYS A 72 10.82 0.35 2.74
C CYS A 72 11.71 0.64 3.97
N SER A 73 12.99 0.95 3.76
CA SER A 73 13.85 1.40 4.87
C SER A 73 13.41 2.74 5.45
N LEU A 74 12.89 3.65 4.61
CA LEU A 74 12.30 4.91 5.08
C LEU A 74 11.08 4.66 5.98
N VAL A 75 10.23 3.69 5.62
CA VAL A 75 9.09 3.26 6.47
C VAL A 75 9.60 2.78 7.83
N GLY A 76 10.64 1.94 7.84
CA GLY A 76 11.26 1.44 9.07
C GLY A 76 11.86 2.55 9.93
N ILE A 77 12.46 3.57 9.31
CA ILE A 77 13.01 4.73 10.02
C ILE A 77 11.89 5.53 10.70
N LEU A 78 10.79 5.81 9.99
CA LEU A 78 9.63 6.51 10.55
C LEU A 78 8.98 5.70 11.68
N ALA A 79 8.93 4.38 11.57
CA ALA A 79 8.43 3.48 12.60
C ALA A 79 9.17 3.63 13.95
N VAL A 80 10.47 3.94 13.94
CA VAL A 80 11.25 4.18 15.18
C VAL A 80 10.69 5.35 15.97
N GLY A 81 10.26 6.42 15.31
CA GLY A 81 9.68 7.57 15.98
C GLY A 81 8.43 7.20 16.76
N SER A 82 7.54 6.42 16.17
CA SER A 82 6.32 5.95 16.81
C SER A 82 6.58 5.01 17.99
N VAL A 83 7.64 4.19 17.95
CA VAL A 83 8.09 3.43 19.12
C VAL A 83 8.46 4.38 20.28
N ARG A 84 9.15 5.48 20.00
CA ARG A 84 9.58 6.44 21.04
C ARG A 84 8.42 7.25 21.58
N THR A 85 7.50 7.68 20.74
CA THR A 85 6.39 8.58 21.10
C THR A 85 5.12 7.85 21.52
N GLY A 86 4.84 6.66 20.99
CA GLY A 86 3.57 5.96 21.13
C GLY A 86 2.47 6.50 20.19
N LEU A 87 2.81 7.46 19.35
CA LEU A 87 1.86 8.11 18.45
C LEU A 87 1.77 7.37 17.10
N PRO A 88 0.60 7.38 16.45
CA PRO A 88 0.49 6.97 15.05
C PRO A 88 1.32 7.88 14.15
N THR A 89 1.77 7.39 12.99
CA THR A 89 2.70 8.10 12.10
C THR A 89 2.25 9.52 11.76
N LEU A 90 1.01 9.69 11.29
CA LEU A 90 0.48 11.00 10.91
C LEU A 90 0.25 11.95 12.10
N VAL A 91 0.10 11.43 13.31
CA VAL A 91 0.02 12.27 14.53
C VAL A 91 1.42 12.65 15.01
N GLN A 92 2.38 11.71 14.92
CA GLN A 92 3.77 11.96 15.22
C GLN A 92 4.31 13.15 14.41
N SER A 93 3.93 13.26 13.15
CA SER A 93 4.38 14.31 12.25
C SER A 93 3.99 15.73 12.71
N ARG A 94 3.07 15.87 13.69
CA ARG A 94 2.84 17.14 14.39
C ARG A 94 4.12 17.67 15.10
N LEU A 95 5.04 16.79 15.44
CA LEU A 95 6.34 17.20 16.01
C LEU A 95 7.16 18.01 15.02
N ALA A 96 7.11 17.65 13.73
CA ALA A 96 7.80 18.34 12.66
C ALA A 96 7.05 19.59 12.17
N PHE A 97 5.73 19.51 11.98
CA PHE A 97 4.94 20.54 11.31
C PHE A 97 4.16 21.47 12.26
N GLY A 98 3.99 21.07 13.52
CA GLY A 98 3.04 21.68 14.45
C GLY A 98 1.61 21.16 14.22
N TYR A 99 0.71 21.43 15.15
CA TYR A 99 -0.64 20.87 15.15
C TYR A 99 -1.45 21.25 13.90
N HIS A 100 -1.45 22.52 13.50
CA HIS A 100 -2.18 22.98 12.32
C HIS A 100 -1.41 22.77 11.02
N GLY A 101 -0.07 22.93 11.04
CA GLY A 101 0.77 22.66 9.87
C GLY A 101 0.70 21.21 9.40
N ASN A 102 0.52 20.30 10.33
CA ASN A 102 0.39 18.87 10.05
C ASN A 102 -0.89 18.49 9.27
N LYS A 103 -1.91 19.34 9.23
CA LYS A 103 -3.14 19.04 8.48
C LYS A 103 -2.89 18.84 6.99
N VAL A 104 -1.92 19.57 6.42
CA VAL A 104 -1.57 19.49 4.99
C VAL A 104 -0.99 18.13 4.64
N PRO A 105 0.13 17.66 5.23
CA PRO A 105 0.66 16.33 4.90
C PRO A 105 -0.31 15.21 5.30
N THR A 106 -1.11 15.36 6.36
CA THR A 106 -2.12 14.36 6.75
C THR A 106 -3.23 14.27 5.70
N PHE A 107 -3.64 15.37 5.08
CA PHE A 107 -4.60 15.35 3.97
C PHE A 107 -4.06 14.56 2.78
N PHE A 108 -2.80 14.78 2.40
CA PHE A 108 -2.19 14.01 1.31
C PHE A 108 -1.98 12.55 1.68
N GLY A 109 -1.66 12.22 2.93
CA GLY A 109 -1.65 10.85 3.42
C GLY A 109 -3.04 10.19 3.34
N TYR A 110 -4.10 10.94 3.63
CA TYR A 110 -5.48 10.49 3.42
C TYR A 110 -5.78 10.22 1.94
N VAL A 111 -5.40 11.14 1.04
CA VAL A 111 -5.58 10.99 -0.41
C VAL A 111 -4.80 9.77 -0.93
N ALA A 112 -3.56 9.59 -0.48
CA ALA A 112 -2.75 8.40 -0.81
C ALA A 112 -3.47 7.10 -0.43
N ASN A 113 -4.02 7.06 0.79
CA ASN A 113 -4.78 5.91 1.26
C ASN A 113 -6.03 5.67 0.41
N MET A 114 -6.79 6.71 0.10
CA MET A 114 -7.99 6.59 -0.74
C MET A 114 -7.64 6.06 -2.14
N GLY A 115 -6.60 6.58 -2.78
CA GLY A 115 -6.17 6.11 -4.09
C GLY A 115 -5.79 4.62 -4.11
N TRP A 116 -5.08 4.14 -3.09
CA TRP A 116 -4.80 2.71 -2.96
C TRP A 116 -6.09 1.88 -2.81
N LYS A 117 -7.10 2.37 -2.08
CA LYS A 117 -8.38 1.65 -1.93
C LYS A 117 -9.21 1.68 -3.20
N VAL A 118 -9.18 2.77 -3.95
CA VAL A 118 -9.73 2.87 -5.31
C VAL A 118 -9.13 1.80 -6.21
N THR A 119 -7.81 1.70 -6.23
CA THR A 119 -7.07 0.69 -7.01
C THR A 119 -7.44 -0.73 -6.61
N MET A 120 -7.46 -1.03 -5.30
CA MET A 120 -7.80 -2.36 -4.78
C MET A 120 -9.25 -2.75 -5.09
N LEU A 121 -10.20 -1.82 -4.97
CA LEU A 121 -11.61 -2.06 -5.29
C LEU A 121 -11.79 -2.32 -6.79
N SER A 122 -11.13 -1.55 -7.65
CA SER A 122 -11.15 -1.75 -9.11
C SER A 122 -10.60 -3.13 -9.47
N MET A 123 -9.42 -3.50 -8.95
CA MET A 123 -8.81 -4.81 -9.20
C MET A 123 -9.66 -5.97 -8.66
N ALA A 124 -10.26 -5.83 -7.47
CA ALA A 124 -11.16 -6.84 -6.92
C ALA A 124 -12.39 -7.03 -7.80
N SER A 125 -12.97 -5.93 -8.30
CA SER A 125 -14.17 -5.94 -9.14
C SER A 125 -13.91 -6.59 -10.49
N THR A 126 -12.80 -6.25 -11.16
CA THR A 126 -12.42 -6.85 -12.44
C THR A 126 -12.06 -8.34 -12.29
N THR A 127 -11.33 -8.71 -11.23
CA THR A 127 -11.00 -10.12 -10.96
C THR A 127 -12.26 -10.95 -10.64
N PHE A 128 -13.20 -10.38 -9.88
CA PHE A 128 -14.45 -11.06 -9.57
C PHE A 128 -15.34 -11.18 -10.82
N ALA A 129 -15.37 -10.16 -11.69
CA ALA A 129 -16.10 -10.22 -12.96
C ALA A 129 -15.51 -11.29 -13.90
N ASP A 130 -14.19 -11.41 -14.00
CA ASP A 130 -13.53 -12.46 -14.77
C ASP A 130 -13.87 -13.87 -14.22
N LEU A 131 -13.89 -14.03 -12.90
CA LEU A 131 -14.33 -15.27 -12.26
C LEU A 131 -15.77 -15.61 -12.62
N VAL A 132 -16.69 -14.65 -12.49
CA VAL A 132 -18.12 -14.85 -12.79
C VAL A 132 -18.34 -15.16 -14.27
N ALA A 133 -17.66 -14.45 -15.18
CA ALA A 133 -17.77 -14.70 -16.63
C ALA A 133 -17.31 -16.11 -17.02
N LYS A 134 -16.26 -16.63 -16.38
CA LYS A 134 -15.80 -18.01 -16.62
C LYS A 134 -16.70 -19.09 -16.02
N LEU A 135 -17.40 -18.78 -14.92
CA LEU A 135 -18.36 -19.71 -14.29
C LEU A 135 -19.75 -19.67 -14.92
N ILE A 136 -20.17 -18.52 -15.44
CA ILE A 136 -21.51 -18.26 -15.96
C ILE A 136 -21.40 -17.72 -17.40
N PRO A 137 -21.45 -18.58 -18.41
CA PRO A 137 -21.20 -18.19 -19.82
C PRO A 137 -22.09 -17.06 -20.34
N VAL A 138 -23.32 -16.90 -19.83
CA VAL A 138 -24.22 -15.80 -20.22
C VAL A 138 -23.68 -14.42 -19.77
N MET A 139 -22.78 -14.38 -18.80
CA MET A 139 -22.11 -13.18 -18.30
C MET A 139 -20.79 -12.87 -19.04
N ALA A 140 -20.41 -13.75 -19.99
CA ALA A 140 -19.22 -13.57 -20.83
C ALA A 140 -19.60 -13.00 -22.20
N THR A 141 -18.68 -12.22 -22.78
CA THR A 141 -18.72 -11.83 -24.20
C THR A 141 -18.33 -13.02 -25.07
N PRO A 142 -18.55 -12.96 -26.40
CA PRO A 142 -18.07 -13.99 -27.32
C PRO A 142 -16.55 -14.24 -27.25
N GLN A 143 -15.77 -13.24 -26.81
CA GLN A 143 -14.32 -13.33 -26.61
C GLN A 143 -13.95 -13.93 -25.26
N GLY A 144 -14.92 -14.29 -24.40
CA GLY A 144 -14.70 -14.89 -23.08
C GLY A 144 -14.34 -13.88 -21.96
N THR A 145 -14.44 -12.58 -22.21
CA THR A 145 -14.28 -11.53 -21.19
C THR A 145 -15.62 -11.22 -20.52
N ALA A 146 -15.60 -10.61 -19.34
CA ALA A 146 -16.83 -10.22 -18.66
C ALA A 146 -17.62 -9.16 -19.45
N THR A 147 -18.95 -9.32 -19.51
CA THR A 147 -19.84 -8.29 -20.07
C THR A 147 -19.86 -7.06 -19.15
N THR A 148 -20.25 -5.90 -19.69
CA THR A 148 -20.41 -4.68 -18.86
C THR A 148 -21.40 -4.90 -17.71
N THR A 149 -22.47 -5.65 -17.93
CA THR A 149 -23.43 -6.02 -16.88
C THR A 149 -22.77 -6.87 -15.80
N CYS A 150 -21.96 -7.86 -16.18
CA CYS A 150 -21.20 -8.68 -15.24
C CYS A 150 -20.26 -7.82 -14.41
N LEU A 151 -19.53 -6.90 -15.04
CA LEU A 151 -18.61 -6.00 -14.37
C LEU A 151 -19.32 -5.04 -13.39
N LEU A 152 -20.48 -4.48 -13.78
CA LEU A 152 -21.30 -3.62 -12.90
C LEU A 152 -21.82 -4.38 -11.68
N VAL A 153 -22.35 -5.59 -11.86
CA VAL A 153 -22.83 -6.43 -10.75
C VAL A 153 -21.68 -6.80 -9.83
N SER A 154 -20.54 -7.18 -10.39
CA SER A 154 -19.33 -7.53 -9.65
C SER A 154 -18.80 -6.33 -8.85
N PHE A 155 -18.78 -5.15 -9.46
CA PHE A 155 -18.40 -3.91 -8.79
C PHE A 155 -19.32 -3.60 -7.61
N ALA A 156 -20.63 -3.66 -7.81
CA ALA A 156 -21.61 -3.42 -6.75
C ALA A 156 -21.46 -4.43 -5.60
N PHE A 157 -21.26 -5.72 -5.93
CA PHE A 157 -21.03 -6.79 -4.95
C PHE A 157 -19.77 -6.53 -4.11
N VAL A 158 -18.64 -6.30 -4.76
CA VAL A 158 -17.35 -6.08 -4.08
C VAL A 158 -17.40 -4.82 -3.22
N LEU A 159 -17.96 -3.71 -3.74
CA LEU A 159 -18.14 -2.48 -2.98
C LEU A 159 -18.99 -2.72 -1.73
N PHE A 160 -20.16 -3.34 -1.89
CA PHE A 160 -21.10 -3.59 -0.79
C PHE A 160 -20.46 -4.39 0.34
N PHE A 161 -19.82 -5.52 0.02
CA PHE A 161 -19.21 -6.37 1.06
C PHE A 161 -17.96 -5.74 1.67
N THR A 162 -17.18 -4.97 0.90
CA THR A 162 -16.05 -4.21 1.46
C THR A 162 -16.53 -3.16 2.46
N MET A 163 -17.61 -2.44 2.16
CA MET A 163 -18.14 -1.39 3.04
C MET A 163 -18.81 -1.97 4.29
N ILE A 164 -19.58 -3.04 4.16
CA ILE A 164 -20.14 -3.74 5.32
C ILE A 164 -19.03 -4.22 6.27
N GLY A 165 -17.99 -4.86 5.74
CA GLY A 165 -16.86 -5.33 6.55
C GLY A 165 -16.15 -4.18 7.30
N ALA A 166 -16.04 -3.00 6.68
CA ALA A 166 -15.45 -1.83 7.33
C ALA A 166 -16.27 -1.31 8.54
N VAL A 167 -17.58 -1.52 8.54
CA VAL A 167 -18.48 -1.11 9.64
C VAL A 167 -18.30 -1.98 10.89
N TYR A 168 -17.99 -3.29 10.74
CA TYR A 168 -17.85 -4.21 11.87
C TYR A 168 -16.66 -3.91 12.80
N GLY A 169 -15.73 -3.06 12.38
CA GLY A 169 -14.67 -2.52 13.23
C GLY A 169 -13.37 -3.33 13.28
N HIS A 170 -12.38 -2.78 13.99
CA HIS A 170 -10.97 -3.22 13.94
C HIS A 170 -10.77 -4.70 14.34
N ALA A 171 -11.40 -5.16 15.42
CA ALA A 171 -11.18 -6.52 15.92
C ALA A 171 -11.62 -7.61 14.92
N PHE A 172 -12.76 -7.39 14.25
CA PHE A 172 -13.25 -8.28 13.20
C PHE A 172 -12.33 -8.30 11.99
N ILE A 173 -11.91 -7.12 11.54
CA ILE A 173 -10.99 -6.94 10.40
C ILE A 173 -9.68 -7.68 10.67
N MET A 174 -9.05 -7.45 11.83
CA MET A 174 -7.76 -8.07 12.18
C MET A 174 -7.83 -9.60 12.27
N LYS A 175 -8.93 -10.14 12.75
CA LYS A 175 -9.11 -11.61 12.80
C LYS A 175 -9.23 -12.21 11.40
N ILE A 176 -10.03 -11.60 10.55
CA ILE A 176 -10.21 -12.05 9.15
C ILE A 176 -8.91 -11.88 8.38
N GLU A 177 -8.24 -10.74 8.51
CA GLU A 177 -7.01 -10.43 7.79
C GLU A 177 -5.89 -11.44 8.09
N LYS A 178 -5.76 -11.87 9.35
CA LYS A 178 -4.80 -12.92 9.72
C LYS A 178 -5.08 -14.24 9.00
N ILE A 179 -6.35 -14.65 8.88
CA ILE A 179 -6.73 -15.87 8.18
C ILE A 179 -6.49 -15.74 6.68
N ILE A 180 -6.95 -14.63 6.09
CA ILE A 180 -6.79 -14.35 4.65
C ILE A 180 -5.32 -14.28 4.29
N ALA A 181 -4.46 -13.64 5.10
CA ALA A 181 -3.03 -13.54 4.85
C ALA A 181 -2.35 -14.92 4.74
N TRP A 182 -2.68 -15.85 5.65
CA TRP A 182 -2.15 -17.22 5.57
C TRP A 182 -2.63 -17.97 4.33
N ILE A 183 -3.93 -17.86 4.01
CA ILE A 183 -4.50 -18.51 2.83
C ILE A 183 -3.90 -17.91 1.56
N THR A 184 -3.81 -16.58 1.47
CA THR A 184 -3.22 -15.88 0.32
C THR A 184 -1.75 -16.26 0.16
N GLY A 185 -0.99 -16.31 1.26
CA GLY A 185 0.41 -16.73 1.23
C GLY A 185 0.59 -18.16 0.69
N LEU A 186 -0.19 -19.11 1.22
CA LEU A 186 -0.16 -20.49 0.74
C LEU A 186 -0.58 -20.60 -0.73
N MET A 187 -1.68 -19.94 -1.10
CA MET A 187 -2.15 -19.94 -2.48
C MET A 187 -1.16 -19.28 -3.45
N THR A 188 -0.47 -18.22 -3.01
CA THR A 188 0.59 -17.60 -3.80
C THR A 188 1.77 -18.57 -4.00
N LEU A 189 2.16 -19.33 -2.98
CA LEU A 189 3.19 -20.37 -3.14
C LEU A 189 2.77 -21.46 -4.13
N VAL A 190 1.52 -21.93 -4.06
CA VAL A 190 0.99 -22.90 -5.03
C VAL A 190 0.92 -22.27 -6.45
N TYR A 191 0.55 -20.99 -6.54
CA TYR A 191 0.55 -20.27 -7.81
C TYR A 191 1.92 -20.31 -8.52
N LEU A 192 3.01 -20.25 -7.78
CA LEU A 192 4.37 -20.30 -8.34
C LEU A 192 4.65 -21.59 -9.11
N PHE A 193 4.04 -22.72 -8.77
CA PHE A 193 4.19 -23.97 -9.52
C PHE A 193 3.62 -23.87 -10.93
N PHE A 194 2.55 -23.08 -11.12
CA PHE A 194 1.99 -22.83 -12.46
C PHE A 194 2.70 -21.70 -13.18
N PHE A 195 3.28 -20.78 -12.43
CA PHE A 195 3.92 -19.59 -12.95
C PHE A 195 5.34 -19.87 -13.50
N ILE A 196 6.17 -20.57 -12.74
CA ILE A 196 7.57 -20.80 -13.08
C ILE A 196 7.73 -21.48 -14.46
N PRO A 197 6.93 -22.50 -14.83
CA PRO A 197 7.01 -23.12 -16.16
C PRO A 197 6.67 -22.18 -17.33
N GLN A 198 6.02 -21.05 -17.08
CA GLN A 198 5.71 -20.06 -18.11
C GLN A 198 6.88 -19.11 -18.42
N ILE A 199 7.95 -19.16 -17.61
CA ILE A 199 9.14 -18.35 -17.82
C ILE A 199 9.97 -18.98 -18.94
N ASN A 200 10.19 -18.21 -20.02
CA ASN A 200 11.13 -18.60 -21.06
C ASN A 200 12.54 -18.17 -20.67
N PHE A 201 13.29 -19.10 -20.08
CA PHE A 201 14.67 -18.83 -19.63
C PHE A 201 15.63 -18.52 -20.78
N ALA A 202 15.33 -18.96 -22.02
CA ALA A 202 16.20 -18.71 -23.17
C ALA A 202 16.16 -17.24 -23.61
N THR A 203 15.07 -16.52 -23.37
CA THR A 203 14.89 -15.12 -23.81
C THR A 203 15.29 -14.08 -22.74
N LEU A 204 15.74 -14.51 -21.56
CA LEU A 204 16.10 -13.58 -20.48
C LEU A 204 17.28 -12.66 -20.83
N GLY A 205 18.15 -13.08 -21.77
CA GLY A 205 19.29 -12.30 -22.25
C GLY A 205 19.00 -11.37 -23.42
N ASP A 206 17.84 -11.49 -24.07
CA ASP A 206 17.55 -10.83 -25.35
C ASP A 206 17.15 -9.35 -25.21
N ALA A 207 16.65 -8.96 -24.02
CA ALA A 207 16.22 -7.60 -23.78
C ALA A 207 17.42 -6.61 -23.76
N PRO A 208 17.42 -5.56 -24.60
CA PRO A 208 18.50 -4.59 -24.64
C PRO A 208 18.62 -3.84 -23.31
N SER A 209 19.83 -3.36 -23.02
CA SER A 209 20.05 -2.54 -21.82
C SER A 209 19.45 -1.15 -22.01
N GLY A 210 18.64 -0.74 -21.05
CA GLY A 210 18.16 0.64 -20.95
C GLY A 210 19.26 1.62 -20.52
N SER A 211 19.01 2.91 -20.72
CA SER A 211 19.90 3.98 -20.27
C SER A 211 20.01 4.05 -18.75
N PHE A 212 21.04 4.74 -18.26
CA PHE A 212 21.16 4.99 -16.80
C PHE A 212 19.97 5.82 -16.26
N ALA A 213 19.44 6.75 -17.05
CA ALA A 213 18.25 7.52 -16.68
C ALA A 213 17.02 6.60 -16.55
N THR A 214 16.83 5.67 -17.50
CA THR A 214 15.75 4.67 -17.43
C THR A 214 15.91 3.75 -16.22
N PHE A 215 17.14 3.36 -15.88
CA PHE A 215 17.42 2.56 -14.69
C PHE A 215 17.06 3.30 -13.40
N LEU A 216 17.42 4.59 -13.28
CA LEU A 216 16.98 5.42 -12.15
C LEU A 216 15.46 5.58 -12.12
N GLY A 217 14.82 5.74 -13.28
CA GLY A 217 13.35 5.74 -13.40
C GLY A 217 12.72 4.46 -12.88
N GLY A 218 13.33 3.31 -13.17
CA GLY A 218 12.92 2.00 -12.64
C GLY A 218 13.01 1.91 -11.11
N ILE A 219 14.09 2.44 -10.52
CA ILE A 219 14.24 2.53 -9.06
C ILE A 219 13.13 3.38 -8.46
N VAL A 220 12.91 4.60 -9.02
CA VAL A 220 11.87 5.51 -8.53
C VAL A 220 10.49 4.88 -8.67
N LEU A 221 10.17 4.27 -9.83
CA LEU A 221 8.89 3.58 -10.02
C LEU A 221 8.67 2.49 -8.96
N ALA A 222 9.66 1.64 -8.69
CA ALA A 222 9.58 0.64 -7.66
C ALA A 222 9.37 1.26 -6.26
N MET A 223 10.08 2.35 -5.93
CA MET A 223 9.89 3.07 -4.67
C MET A 223 8.44 3.54 -4.50
N THR A 224 7.82 4.06 -5.57
CA THR A 224 6.45 4.60 -5.53
C THR A 224 5.40 3.50 -5.39
N MET A 225 5.64 2.33 -5.98
CA MET A 225 4.69 1.22 -5.98
C MET A 225 4.49 0.59 -4.60
N VAL A 226 5.46 0.66 -3.70
CA VAL A 226 5.39 -0.01 -2.40
C VAL A 226 5.78 0.91 -1.24
N GLY A 227 7.06 1.17 -1.04
CA GLY A 227 7.55 1.79 0.19
C GLY A 227 7.02 3.20 0.43
N LEU A 228 7.00 4.06 -0.60
CA LEU A 228 6.46 5.42 -0.46
C LEU A 228 4.96 5.42 -0.16
N GLY A 229 4.22 4.42 -0.62
CA GLY A 229 2.80 4.22 -0.29
C GLY A 229 2.56 3.84 1.18
N PHE A 230 3.57 3.28 1.85
CA PHE A 230 3.47 2.87 3.26
C PHE A 230 4.08 3.86 4.26
N LEU A 231 4.66 4.98 3.81
CA LEU A 231 5.31 5.93 4.72
C LEU A 231 4.38 6.41 5.84
N ASN A 232 3.12 6.68 5.54
CA ASN A 232 2.12 7.17 6.49
C ASN A 232 1.60 6.11 7.47
N TYR A 233 2.01 4.84 7.32
CA TYR A 233 1.61 3.73 8.21
C TYR A 233 2.75 3.18 9.06
N GLY A 234 4.00 3.55 8.78
CA GLY A 234 5.19 2.93 9.36
C GLY A 234 5.14 2.77 10.87
N GLY A 235 4.57 3.76 11.55
CA GLY A 235 4.47 3.78 13.00
C GLY A 235 3.20 3.19 13.60
N ASP A 236 2.16 2.98 12.83
CA ASP A 236 0.83 2.64 13.38
C ASP A 236 0.81 1.29 14.10
N TYR A 237 1.70 0.38 13.71
CA TYR A 237 1.89 -0.92 14.37
C TYR A 237 3.05 -0.92 15.35
N SER A 238 4.12 -0.19 15.05
CA SER A 238 5.32 -0.17 15.89
C SER A 238 5.13 0.62 17.20
N ARG A 239 4.13 1.51 17.29
CA ARG A 239 3.83 2.32 18.49
C ARG A 239 3.47 1.49 19.73
N TYR A 240 3.10 0.23 19.54
CA TYR A 240 2.81 -0.71 20.64
C TYR A 240 4.06 -1.40 21.18
N LEU A 241 5.22 -1.27 20.53
CA LEU A 241 6.47 -1.81 21.05
C LEU A 241 6.98 -1.00 22.26
N PRO A 242 7.68 -1.64 23.23
CA PRO A 242 8.27 -0.96 24.35
C PRO A 242 9.20 0.18 23.92
N ARG A 243 9.18 1.32 24.62
CA ARG A 243 9.95 2.53 24.22
C ARG A 243 11.45 2.31 24.05
N HIS A 244 12.03 1.38 24.82
CA HIS A 244 13.46 1.06 24.77
C HIS A 244 13.84 0.11 23.63
N THR A 245 12.87 -0.37 22.83
CA THR A 245 13.10 -1.29 21.70
C THR A 245 14.20 -0.76 20.77
N PRO A 246 15.22 -1.59 20.40
CA PRO A 246 16.32 -1.15 19.55
C PRO A 246 15.82 -0.70 18.16
N GLY A 247 16.10 0.56 17.80
CA GLY A 247 15.65 1.14 16.53
C GLY A 247 16.16 0.38 15.29
N ARG A 248 17.39 -0.16 15.34
CA ARG A 248 17.94 -1.00 14.26
C ARG A 248 17.08 -2.23 13.99
N GLY A 249 16.57 -2.88 15.04
CA GLY A 249 15.67 -4.02 14.90
C GLY A 249 14.33 -3.61 14.29
N VAL A 250 13.77 -2.46 14.67
CA VAL A 250 12.52 -1.92 14.10
C VAL A 250 12.71 -1.66 12.60
N ILE A 251 13.78 -0.97 12.21
CA ILE A 251 14.10 -0.70 10.80
C ILE A 251 14.25 -2.00 10.03
N PHE A 252 15.06 -2.92 10.51
CA PHE A 252 15.34 -4.18 9.83
C PHE A 252 14.08 -5.01 9.60
N TRP A 253 13.30 -5.29 10.64
CA TRP A 253 12.14 -6.16 10.53
C TRP A 253 10.98 -5.53 9.74
N THR A 254 10.81 -4.22 9.81
CA THR A 254 9.86 -3.48 8.95
C THR A 254 10.31 -3.55 7.48
N THR A 255 11.58 -3.22 7.21
CA THR A 255 12.11 -3.20 5.84
C THR A 255 12.03 -4.59 5.19
N VAL A 256 12.53 -5.61 5.87
CA VAL A 256 12.54 -6.98 5.32
C VAL A 256 11.12 -7.53 5.21
N GLY A 257 10.26 -7.23 6.17
CA GLY A 257 8.85 -7.65 6.11
C GLY A 257 8.11 -7.11 4.88
N ILE A 258 8.38 -5.86 4.49
CA ILE A 258 7.76 -5.27 3.28
C ILE A 258 8.52 -5.70 2.03
N ALA A 259 9.85 -5.46 1.97
CA ALA A 259 10.63 -5.54 0.75
C ALA A 259 10.87 -6.97 0.26
N LEU A 260 11.02 -7.95 1.15
CA LEU A 260 11.35 -9.32 0.76
C LEU A 260 10.27 -9.96 -0.12
N PRO A 261 8.98 -10.04 0.30
CA PRO A 261 7.96 -10.70 -0.50
C PRO A 261 7.75 -10.00 -1.84
N VAL A 262 7.68 -8.67 -1.86
CA VAL A 262 7.47 -7.93 -3.11
C VAL A 262 8.67 -8.00 -4.04
N SER A 263 9.91 -8.12 -3.52
CA SER A 263 11.11 -8.30 -4.36
C SER A 263 11.13 -9.64 -5.06
N VAL A 264 10.75 -10.72 -4.37
CA VAL A 264 10.63 -12.05 -4.98
C VAL A 264 9.58 -12.03 -6.08
N LEU A 265 8.41 -11.46 -5.83
CA LEU A 265 7.32 -11.39 -6.80
C LEU A 265 7.68 -10.48 -7.99
N LEU A 266 8.37 -9.36 -7.74
CA LEU A 266 8.88 -8.47 -8.79
C LEU A 266 9.85 -9.19 -9.73
N ILE A 267 10.83 -9.91 -9.18
CA ILE A 267 11.80 -10.67 -9.96
C ILE A 267 11.09 -11.66 -10.89
N LEU A 268 10.10 -12.37 -10.37
CA LEU A 268 9.30 -13.30 -11.17
C LEU A 268 8.53 -12.58 -12.28
N GLY A 269 7.95 -11.40 -11.98
CA GLY A 269 7.25 -10.59 -12.98
C GLY A 269 8.15 -10.11 -14.12
N VAL A 270 9.37 -9.68 -13.79
CA VAL A 270 10.39 -9.31 -14.77
C VAL A 270 10.74 -10.51 -15.68
N MET A 271 11.00 -11.67 -15.09
CA MET A 271 11.35 -12.89 -15.83
C MET A 271 10.23 -13.35 -16.77
N LEU A 272 9.00 -13.27 -16.32
CA LEU A 272 7.84 -13.64 -17.14
C LEU A 272 7.64 -12.69 -18.33
N SER A 273 7.84 -11.40 -18.11
CA SER A 273 7.64 -10.37 -19.15
C SER A 273 8.69 -10.45 -20.26
N ALA A 274 9.91 -10.85 -19.93
CA ALA A 274 11.02 -10.90 -20.88
C ALA A 274 10.75 -11.82 -22.08
N GLY A 275 9.95 -12.87 -21.89
CA GLY A 275 9.60 -13.82 -22.96
C GLY A 275 8.14 -13.67 -23.46
N ASN A 276 7.37 -12.70 -22.94
CA ASN A 276 5.94 -12.62 -23.25
C ASN A 276 5.42 -11.16 -23.34
N PRO A 277 5.65 -10.47 -24.48
CA PRO A 277 5.18 -9.10 -24.68
C PRO A 277 3.65 -8.95 -24.63
N GLU A 278 2.89 -9.96 -25.06
CA GLU A 278 1.42 -9.93 -25.03
C GLU A 278 0.90 -9.93 -23.61
N LEU A 279 1.53 -10.70 -22.73
CA LEU A 279 1.17 -10.72 -21.33
C LEU A 279 1.43 -9.36 -20.64
N LEU A 280 2.54 -8.69 -20.99
CA LEU A 280 2.83 -7.34 -20.52
C LEU A 280 1.75 -6.35 -20.98
N ALA A 281 1.34 -6.41 -22.24
CA ALA A 281 0.28 -5.56 -22.78
C ALA A 281 -1.09 -5.80 -22.09
N ARG A 282 -1.42 -7.06 -21.80
CA ARG A 282 -2.63 -7.39 -21.02
C ARG A 282 -2.55 -6.89 -19.59
N ALA A 283 -1.43 -7.09 -18.92
CA ALA A 283 -1.24 -6.65 -17.55
C ALA A 283 -1.32 -5.11 -17.37
N SER A 284 -1.03 -4.35 -18.42
CA SER A 284 -1.20 -2.90 -18.43
C SER A 284 -2.66 -2.43 -18.38
N ARG A 285 -3.59 -3.29 -18.81
CA ARG A 285 -5.05 -3.03 -18.79
C ARG A 285 -5.71 -3.72 -17.60
N GLU A 286 -5.44 -5.00 -17.42
CA GLU A 286 -6.07 -5.88 -16.43
C GLU A 286 -4.99 -6.68 -15.68
N PRO A 287 -4.34 -6.06 -14.68
CA PRO A 287 -3.13 -6.61 -14.06
C PRO A 287 -3.31 -8.01 -13.47
N LEU A 288 -4.42 -8.29 -12.82
CA LEU A 288 -4.65 -9.58 -12.18
C LEU A 288 -5.27 -10.61 -13.12
N ALA A 289 -6.17 -10.21 -14.01
CA ALA A 289 -6.75 -11.11 -15.00
C ALA A 289 -5.69 -11.68 -15.97
N ALA A 290 -4.67 -10.87 -16.31
CA ALA A 290 -3.53 -11.32 -17.09
C ALA A 290 -2.78 -12.47 -16.39
N LEU A 291 -2.57 -12.39 -15.09
CA LEU A 291 -1.85 -13.39 -14.29
C LEU A 291 -2.70 -14.63 -13.97
N THR A 292 -3.98 -14.45 -13.71
CA THR A 292 -4.88 -15.58 -13.43
C THR A 292 -5.23 -16.38 -14.67
N GLY A 293 -5.12 -15.79 -15.86
CA GLY A 293 -5.40 -16.43 -17.14
C GLY A 293 -4.50 -17.61 -17.49
N ILE A 294 -3.34 -17.73 -16.85
CA ILE A 294 -2.40 -18.87 -17.05
C ILE A 294 -2.76 -20.12 -16.23
N LEU A 295 -3.72 -20.01 -15.30
CA LEU A 295 -4.05 -21.06 -14.35
C LEU A 295 -5.01 -22.09 -14.94
N PRO A 296 -4.87 -23.38 -14.58
CA PRO A 296 -5.88 -24.37 -14.88
C PRO A 296 -7.17 -24.05 -14.12
N PHE A 297 -8.32 -24.33 -14.73
CA PHE A 297 -9.63 -23.92 -14.23
C PHE A 297 -9.90 -24.33 -12.75
N TRP A 298 -9.49 -25.54 -12.37
CA TRP A 298 -9.67 -26.04 -11.00
C TRP A 298 -8.93 -25.22 -9.94
N PHE A 299 -7.81 -24.59 -10.30
CA PHE A 299 -7.04 -23.73 -9.39
C PHE A 299 -7.42 -22.24 -9.56
N PHE A 300 -7.81 -21.83 -10.78
CA PHE A 300 -8.26 -20.48 -11.09
C PHE A 300 -9.41 -20.04 -10.17
N VAL A 301 -10.43 -20.89 -9.98
CA VAL A 301 -11.61 -20.56 -9.17
C VAL A 301 -11.27 -20.27 -7.71
N PRO A 302 -10.67 -21.20 -6.92
CA PRO A 302 -10.34 -20.94 -5.53
C PRO A 302 -9.31 -19.81 -5.38
N PHE A 303 -8.36 -19.70 -6.30
CA PHE A 303 -7.35 -18.64 -6.27
C PHE A 303 -7.95 -17.25 -6.50
N SER A 304 -8.85 -17.10 -7.48
CA SER A 304 -9.55 -15.82 -7.72
C SER A 304 -10.42 -15.41 -6.54
N ILE A 305 -11.10 -16.34 -5.87
CA ILE A 305 -11.86 -16.06 -4.64
C ILE A 305 -10.93 -15.52 -3.55
N VAL A 306 -9.76 -16.15 -3.37
CA VAL A 306 -8.79 -15.72 -2.36
C VAL A 306 -8.22 -14.33 -2.67
N ILE A 307 -7.91 -14.03 -3.95
CA ILE A 307 -7.46 -12.70 -4.36
C ILE A 307 -8.54 -11.65 -4.08
N VAL A 308 -9.77 -11.88 -4.52
CA VAL A 308 -10.87 -10.94 -4.33
C VAL A 308 -11.10 -10.68 -2.84
N THR A 309 -11.16 -11.72 -2.02
CA THR A 309 -11.36 -11.57 -0.56
C THR A 309 -10.17 -10.86 0.11
N SER A 310 -8.94 -11.09 -0.36
CA SER A 310 -7.74 -10.39 0.13
C SER A 310 -7.79 -8.89 -0.20
N LEU A 311 -8.13 -8.52 -1.42
CA LEU A 311 -8.27 -7.12 -1.83
C LEU A 311 -9.41 -6.41 -1.09
N MET A 312 -10.53 -7.11 -0.86
CA MET A 312 -11.66 -6.59 -0.05
C MET A 312 -11.23 -6.36 1.39
N SER A 313 -10.52 -7.30 2.02
CA SER A 313 -10.00 -7.17 3.38
C SER A 313 -9.05 -5.98 3.52
N ALA A 314 -8.13 -5.82 2.59
CA ALA A 314 -7.25 -4.65 2.53
C ALA A 314 -8.04 -3.34 2.34
N GLY A 315 -9.14 -3.37 1.58
CA GLY A 315 -10.09 -2.26 1.44
C GLY A 315 -10.72 -1.86 2.78
N MET A 316 -11.23 -2.84 3.54
CA MET A 316 -11.84 -2.65 4.87
C MET A 316 -10.87 -1.98 5.85
N THR A 317 -9.62 -2.46 5.91
CA THR A 317 -8.56 -1.92 6.77
C THR A 317 -8.25 -0.47 6.44
N GLY A 318 -8.23 -0.13 5.17
CA GLY A 318 -7.93 1.22 4.74
C GLY A 318 -9.03 2.23 5.06
N VAL A 319 -10.30 1.84 5.01
CA VAL A 319 -11.42 2.70 5.45
C VAL A 319 -11.26 3.06 6.92
N TYR A 320 -10.83 2.10 7.76
CA TYR A 320 -10.54 2.36 9.17
C TYR A 320 -9.38 3.34 9.35
N SER A 321 -8.24 3.12 8.70
CA SER A 321 -7.05 3.99 8.79
C SER A 321 -7.34 5.41 8.29
N SER A 322 -8.20 5.54 7.28
CA SER A 322 -8.63 6.85 6.76
C SER A 322 -9.44 7.64 7.79
N GLY A 323 -10.22 6.96 8.62
CA GLY A 323 -10.89 7.58 9.76
C GLY A 323 -9.90 8.18 10.76
N LEU A 324 -8.79 7.48 11.05
CA LEU A 324 -7.73 8.00 11.93
C LEU A 324 -7.04 9.24 11.33
N ALA A 325 -6.81 9.26 10.02
CA ALA A 325 -6.25 10.43 9.34
C ALA A 325 -7.17 11.66 9.45
N LEU A 326 -8.48 11.48 9.28
CA LEU A 326 -9.46 12.57 9.45
C LEU A 326 -9.50 13.07 10.90
N MET A 327 -9.44 12.17 11.88
CA MET A 327 -9.34 12.56 13.30
C MET A 327 -8.03 13.30 13.57
N ALA A 328 -6.92 12.89 12.96
CA ALA A 328 -5.63 13.58 13.10
C ALA A 328 -5.66 15.01 12.52
N MET A 329 -6.48 15.26 11.50
CA MET A 329 -6.73 16.60 10.97
C MET A 329 -7.68 17.44 11.85
N GLY A 330 -8.32 16.82 12.84
CA GLY A 330 -9.30 17.50 13.71
C GLY A 330 -10.67 17.67 13.07
N VAL A 331 -11.05 16.82 12.11
CA VAL A 331 -12.36 16.84 11.48
C VAL A 331 -13.39 16.24 12.46
N PRO A 332 -14.41 17.00 12.92
CA PRO A 332 -15.38 16.52 13.90
C PRO A 332 -16.50 15.72 13.22
N MET A 333 -16.16 14.50 12.75
CA MET A 333 -17.15 13.61 12.12
C MET A 333 -17.34 12.35 12.93
N SER A 334 -18.58 11.82 12.95
CA SER A 334 -18.85 10.50 13.53
C SER A 334 -18.19 9.40 12.69
N ARG A 335 -17.92 8.23 13.30
CA ARG A 335 -17.38 7.07 12.59
C ARG A 335 -18.24 6.67 11.39
N ALA A 336 -19.55 6.67 11.55
CA ALA A 336 -20.48 6.35 10.47
C ALA A 336 -20.36 7.33 9.30
N ALA A 337 -20.32 8.63 9.59
CA ALA A 337 -20.18 9.66 8.55
C ALA A 337 -18.85 9.56 7.80
N THR A 338 -17.73 9.30 8.50
CA THR A 338 -16.42 9.09 7.85
C THR A 338 -16.41 7.84 6.99
N THR A 339 -17.02 6.74 7.46
CA THR A 339 -17.12 5.50 6.67
C THR A 339 -17.93 5.71 5.40
N ILE A 340 -19.08 6.39 5.48
CA ILE A 340 -19.92 6.69 4.31
C ILE A 340 -19.18 7.60 3.32
N MET A 341 -18.52 8.65 3.81
CA MET A 341 -17.75 9.56 2.95
C MET A 341 -16.62 8.82 2.23
N ASN A 342 -15.86 7.98 2.95
CA ASN A 342 -14.81 7.16 2.37
C ASN A 342 -15.38 6.17 1.33
N ALA A 343 -16.53 5.56 1.63
CA ALA A 343 -17.21 4.65 0.70
C ALA A 343 -17.56 5.34 -0.61
N VAL A 344 -18.12 6.56 -0.53
CA VAL A 344 -18.48 7.35 -1.73
C VAL A 344 -17.24 7.71 -2.54
N ILE A 345 -16.17 8.20 -1.89
CA ILE A 345 -14.92 8.56 -2.58
C ILE A 345 -14.31 7.35 -3.27
N ILE A 346 -14.23 6.21 -2.58
CA ILE A 346 -13.67 4.96 -3.14
C ILE A 346 -14.55 4.46 -4.29
N ALA A 347 -15.89 4.50 -4.15
CA ALA A 347 -16.80 4.07 -5.18
C ALA A 347 -16.66 4.89 -6.47
N LEU A 348 -16.64 6.23 -6.34
CA LEU A 348 -16.48 7.12 -7.50
C LEU A 348 -15.12 6.94 -8.18
N GLY A 349 -14.04 6.89 -7.40
CA GLY A 349 -12.70 6.69 -7.94
C GLY A 349 -12.53 5.33 -8.61
N ALA A 350 -13.02 4.25 -7.98
CA ALA A 350 -12.95 2.91 -8.54
C ALA A 350 -13.87 2.75 -9.77
N PHE A 351 -15.02 3.43 -9.78
CA PHE A 351 -15.87 3.48 -10.97
C PHE A 351 -15.15 4.15 -12.13
N TYR A 352 -14.51 5.29 -11.89
CA TYR A 352 -13.69 5.96 -12.91
C TYR A 352 -12.60 5.03 -13.45
N LEU A 353 -11.82 4.41 -12.56
CA LEU A 353 -10.71 3.53 -12.93
C LEU A 353 -11.16 2.26 -13.67
N THR A 354 -12.34 1.74 -13.34
CA THR A 354 -12.87 0.48 -13.92
C THR A 354 -13.63 0.68 -15.24
N PHE A 355 -14.37 1.80 -15.39
CA PHE A 355 -15.33 1.97 -16.49
C PHE A 355 -15.01 3.13 -17.45
N ILE A 356 -14.17 4.09 -17.03
CA ILE A 356 -13.92 5.32 -17.80
C ILE A 356 -12.46 5.39 -18.25
N SER A 357 -11.50 4.95 -17.42
CA SER A 357 -10.08 5.02 -17.72
C SER A 357 -9.71 4.07 -18.87
N ASP A 358 -9.00 4.58 -19.88
CA ASP A 358 -8.53 3.78 -21.02
C ASP A 358 -7.41 2.80 -20.64
N SER A 359 -6.64 3.11 -19.59
CA SER A 359 -5.52 2.29 -19.12
C SER A 359 -5.39 2.34 -17.61
N PHE A 360 -5.52 1.19 -16.97
CA PHE A 360 -5.23 1.02 -15.54
C PHE A 360 -3.81 1.49 -15.21
N LEU A 361 -2.82 1.05 -15.98
CA LEU A 361 -1.41 1.35 -15.71
C LEU A 361 -1.14 2.86 -15.77
N SER A 362 -1.60 3.55 -16.80
CA SER A 362 -1.37 4.99 -16.96
C SER A 362 -1.97 5.80 -15.81
N THR A 363 -3.24 5.53 -15.46
CA THR A 363 -3.91 6.22 -14.36
C THR A 363 -3.27 5.90 -13.01
N PHE A 364 -2.90 4.65 -12.78
CA PHE A 364 -2.25 4.20 -11.56
C PHE A 364 -0.86 4.82 -11.38
N THR A 365 -0.01 4.80 -12.43
CA THR A 365 1.33 5.38 -12.36
C THR A 365 1.30 6.91 -12.24
N SER A 366 0.36 7.59 -12.89
CA SER A 366 0.16 9.03 -12.74
C SER A 366 -0.23 9.41 -11.31
N PHE A 367 -1.16 8.65 -10.71
CA PHE A 367 -1.52 8.81 -9.30
C PHE A 367 -0.30 8.58 -8.39
N LEU A 368 0.45 7.48 -8.61
CA LEU A 368 1.64 7.17 -7.81
C LEU A 368 2.70 8.27 -7.94
N ALA A 369 2.97 8.77 -9.14
CA ALA A 369 3.94 9.83 -9.36
C ALA A 369 3.57 11.09 -8.56
N ALA A 370 2.33 11.58 -8.69
CA ALA A 370 1.88 12.78 -8.01
C ALA A 370 1.93 12.63 -6.47
N ILE A 371 1.38 11.55 -5.93
CA ILE A 371 1.29 11.37 -4.47
C ILE A 371 2.65 11.07 -3.85
N SER A 372 3.53 10.37 -4.56
CA SER A 372 4.86 10.00 -4.06
C SER A 372 5.81 11.18 -3.92
N VAL A 373 5.69 12.20 -4.76
CA VAL A 373 6.45 13.46 -4.60
C VAL A 373 6.10 14.11 -3.27
N ILE A 374 4.82 14.21 -2.96
CA ILE A 374 4.35 14.85 -1.74
C ILE A 374 4.71 14.02 -0.51
N MET A 375 4.43 12.72 -0.55
CA MET A 375 4.69 11.80 0.58
C MET A 375 6.19 11.58 0.79
N GLY A 376 6.99 11.54 -0.28
CA GLY A 376 8.45 11.46 -0.20
C GLY A 376 9.06 12.72 0.42
N SER A 377 8.60 13.90 0.01
CA SER A 377 9.00 15.18 0.58
C SER A 377 8.64 15.27 2.06
N TRP A 378 7.41 14.89 2.42
CA TRP A 378 6.96 14.79 3.80
C TRP A 378 7.81 13.81 4.61
N GLY A 379 8.05 12.60 4.10
CA GLY A 379 8.86 11.58 4.78
C GLY A 379 10.29 12.03 5.02
N ALA A 380 10.92 12.73 4.08
CA ALA A 380 12.26 13.29 4.25
C ALA A 380 12.31 14.34 5.36
N ILE A 381 11.33 15.25 5.41
CA ILE A 381 11.22 16.25 6.49
C ILE A 381 11.02 15.57 7.84
N GLU A 382 10.17 14.56 7.90
CA GLU A 382 9.90 13.78 9.11
C GLU A 382 11.17 13.07 9.62
N ILE A 383 11.95 12.45 8.73
CA ILE A 383 13.23 11.81 9.08
C ILE A 383 14.21 12.82 9.67
N VAL A 384 14.32 14.01 9.10
CA VAL A 384 15.16 15.08 9.65
C VAL A 384 14.69 15.50 11.04
N ASP A 385 13.36 15.63 11.24
CA ASP A 385 12.83 15.95 12.57
C ASP A 385 13.06 14.81 13.58
N LEU A 386 12.93 13.54 13.19
CA LEU A 386 13.26 12.40 14.05
C LEU A 386 14.70 12.44 14.56
N LEU A 387 15.66 12.80 13.71
CA LEU A 387 17.06 12.98 14.11
C LEU A 387 17.20 14.12 15.11
N ARG A 388 16.41 15.19 14.97
CA ARG A 388 16.34 16.29 15.90
C ARG A 388 15.68 15.89 17.22
N GLN A 389 14.53 15.18 17.18
CA GLN A 389 13.82 14.70 18.37
C GLN A 389 14.67 13.76 19.21
N LYS A 390 15.51 12.95 18.59
CA LYS A 390 16.50 12.11 19.29
C LYS A 390 17.42 12.94 20.20
N ARG A 391 17.77 14.16 19.78
CA ARG A 391 18.57 15.10 20.60
C ARG A 391 17.75 15.81 21.66
N LEU A 392 16.43 15.95 21.47
CA LEU A 392 15.50 16.68 22.35
C LEU A 392 14.71 15.77 23.31
N SER A 393 15.10 14.49 23.44
CA SER A 393 14.46 13.52 24.35
C SER A 393 12.97 13.26 24.07
N TRP A 394 12.53 13.35 22.80
CA TRP A 394 11.19 12.95 22.37
C TRP A 394 10.04 13.65 23.12
N ASN A 395 10.01 14.96 23.13
CA ASN A 395 8.96 15.73 23.80
C ASN A 395 7.59 15.59 23.08
N VAL A 396 6.79 14.59 23.50
CA VAL A 396 5.48 14.26 22.94
C VAL A 396 4.46 15.40 23.12
N ASN A 397 4.64 16.26 24.13
CA ASN A 397 3.74 17.39 24.38
C ASN A 397 3.68 18.39 23.20
N LEU A 398 4.73 18.43 22.38
CA LEU A 398 4.74 19.26 21.17
C LEU A 398 3.71 18.84 20.11
N ALA A 399 3.23 17.59 20.17
CA ALA A 399 2.20 17.07 19.27
C ALA A 399 0.76 17.36 19.74
N LEU A 400 0.62 17.87 20.98
CA LEU A 400 -0.69 18.22 21.53
C LEU A 400 -1.28 19.48 20.85
N PRO A 401 -2.60 19.72 21.01
CA PRO A 401 -3.21 20.96 20.58
C PRO A 401 -2.53 22.18 21.23
N PRO A 402 -2.53 23.36 20.58
CA PRO A 402 -1.95 24.57 21.14
C PRO A 402 -2.52 24.96 22.51
N SER A 403 -3.82 24.69 22.74
CA SER A 403 -4.49 24.88 24.04
C SER A 403 -3.90 24.02 25.18
N GLN A 404 -3.15 22.97 24.84
CA GLN A 404 -2.50 22.06 25.78
C GLN A 404 -0.96 22.16 25.74
N GLY A 405 -0.43 23.26 25.22
CA GLY A 405 1.00 23.54 25.16
C GLY A 405 1.75 23.01 23.93
N GLY A 406 1.04 22.47 22.94
CA GLY A 406 1.60 22.07 21.66
C GLY A 406 1.97 23.25 20.77
N LYS A 407 2.78 22.99 19.72
CA LYS A 407 3.14 24.01 18.73
C LYS A 407 2.04 24.14 17.67
N ASN A 408 1.67 25.38 17.37
CA ASN A 408 0.62 25.67 16.38
C ASN A 408 1.09 25.36 14.96
N LEU A 409 2.17 26.00 14.51
CA LEU A 409 2.72 25.90 13.16
C LEU A 409 4.26 25.99 13.20
N ARG A 410 4.90 25.16 12.38
CA ARG A 410 6.36 25.23 12.17
C ARG A 410 6.63 25.58 10.71
N TRP A 411 6.82 26.86 10.45
CA TRP A 411 6.98 27.41 9.12
C TRP A 411 8.10 26.75 8.31
N SER A 412 9.24 26.41 8.95
CA SER A 412 10.35 25.76 8.27
C SER A 412 9.94 24.44 7.59
N ALA A 413 9.21 23.58 8.30
CA ALA A 413 8.73 22.31 7.75
C ALA A 413 7.68 22.53 6.65
N CYS A 414 6.73 23.44 6.88
CA CYS A 414 5.68 23.74 5.91
C CYS A 414 6.24 24.33 4.61
N LEU A 415 7.17 25.28 4.69
CA LEU A 415 7.83 25.86 3.51
C LEU A 415 8.72 24.82 2.81
N SER A 416 9.45 24.00 3.55
CA SER A 416 10.24 22.91 2.96
C SER A 416 9.36 21.92 2.20
N LEU A 417 8.18 21.57 2.75
CA LEU A 417 7.22 20.71 2.06
C LEU A 417 6.70 21.35 0.77
N LEU A 418 6.34 22.63 0.84
CA LEU A 418 5.84 23.36 -0.33
C LEU A 418 6.89 23.43 -1.44
N VAL A 419 8.11 23.85 -1.11
CA VAL A 419 9.21 23.98 -2.11
C VAL A 419 9.57 22.62 -2.69
N ALA A 420 9.77 21.59 -1.84
CA ALA A 420 10.12 20.26 -2.31
C ALA A 420 9.01 19.63 -3.19
N THR A 421 7.73 19.87 -2.84
CA THR A 421 6.60 19.41 -3.64
C THR A 421 6.55 20.12 -4.99
N LEU A 422 6.69 21.45 -5.03
CA LEU A 422 6.67 22.21 -6.29
C LEU A 422 7.82 21.81 -7.22
N VAL A 423 9.03 21.68 -6.67
CA VAL A 423 10.18 21.21 -7.44
C VAL A 423 9.95 19.80 -7.96
N GLY A 424 9.51 18.88 -7.08
CA GLY A 424 9.28 17.50 -7.47
C GLY A 424 8.17 17.33 -8.51
N LEU A 425 7.05 18.05 -8.38
CA LEU A 425 5.97 18.03 -9.39
C LEU A 425 6.44 18.63 -10.73
N GLY A 426 7.29 19.66 -10.68
CA GLY A 426 7.88 20.26 -11.89
C GLY A 426 8.90 19.37 -12.63
N THR A 427 9.35 18.27 -11.98
CA THR A 427 10.24 17.29 -12.61
C THR A 427 9.50 16.04 -13.11
N ILE A 428 8.20 15.92 -12.86
CA ILE A 428 7.40 14.85 -13.45
C ILE A 428 7.22 15.19 -14.93
N THR A 429 7.83 14.40 -15.79
CA THR A 429 7.54 14.43 -17.22
C THR A 429 6.29 13.59 -17.46
N SER A 430 5.20 14.20 -17.92
CA SER A 430 4.11 13.46 -18.52
C SER A 430 4.65 12.80 -19.79
N SER A 431 4.64 11.48 -19.85
CA SER A 431 4.68 10.79 -21.12
C SER A 431 3.31 10.99 -21.75
N ASP A 432 3.19 11.95 -22.64
CA ASP A 432 2.02 12.10 -23.51
C ASP A 432 1.84 10.85 -24.38
#